data_4adad4948d5325304cad5cac23f51f49
#
_entry.id   4adad4948d5325304cad5cac23f51f49
#
_cell.length_a   1.000
_cell.length_b   1.000
_cell.length_c   1.000
_cell.angle_alpha   90.00
_cell.angle_beta   90.00
_cell.angle_gamma   90.00
#
_symmetry.space_group_name_H-M   'P 1'
#
loop_
_entity.id
_entity.type
_entity.pdbx_description
1 polymer ?
#
loop_
_entity_poly.entity_id
_entity_poly.type
_entity_poly.pdbx_seq_one_letter_code
_entity_poly.pdbx_strand_id
1 'polypeptide(L)'
;MSKKVLILSGSPRKGGNSDILCNEFARGAQEAGNEVEKIRVASKKVHPCSACYYCRDHGGACVHNDDMAEILQKMIDADVLVLASPVYFYSIDAQLKAVIDRTVARWLEVKNKEFYYIVTMADTDESSADTTLACFRGYAEC
;
A
#
# COMPACT_ATOMS: atom_id res chain seq x y z
N MET A 1 12.47 20.38 -2.11
CA MET A 1 11.08 20.47 -2.56
C MET A 1 10.21 19.51 -1.76
N SER A 2 9.01 19.92 -1.42
CA SER A 2 8.04 19.07 -0.72
C SER A 2 7.62 17.90 -1.61
N LYS A 3 7.61 16.69 -1.05
CA LYS A 3 7.11 15.48 -1.71
C LYS A 3 5.71 15.14 -1.18
N LYS A 4 4.91 14.50 -2.04
CA LYS A 4 3.66 13.88 -1.65
C LYS A 4 3.92 12.45 -1.18
N VAL A 5 3.68 12.17 0.08
CA VAL A 5 3.89 10.88 0.72
C VAL A 5 2.54 10.24 0.99
N LEU A 6 2.32 9.06 0.41
CA LEU A 6 1.14 8.25 0.69
C LEU A 6 1.53 7.01 1.50
N ILE A 7 0.93 6.86 2.68
CA ILE A 7 1.10 5.68 3.53
C ILE A 7 -0.13 4.79 3.39
N LEU A 8 0.07 3.56 2.93
CA LEU A 8 -0.95 2.53 2.89
C LEU A 8 -0.73 1.54 4.04
N SER A 9 -1.56 1.65 5.06
CA SER A 9 -1.51 0.78 6.24
C SER A 9 -2.49 -0.37 6.09
N GLY A 10 -1.98 -1.58 5.94
CA GLY A 10 -2.77 -2.80 5.77
C GLY A 10 -3.37 -3.33 7.06
N SER A 11 -2.77 -3.05 8.21
CA SER A 11 -3.20 -3.62 9.48
C SER A 11 -4.68 -3.38 9.78
N PRO A 12 -5.44 -4.42 10.12
CA PRO A 12 -6.84 -4.28 10.54
C PRO A 12 -6.98 -3.67 11.93
N ARG A 13 -5.91 -3.64 12.73
CA ARG A 13 -5.94 -3.11 14.10
C ARG A 13 -5.69 -1.60 14.11
N LYS A 14 -6.69 -0.83 14.53
CA LYS A 14 -6.51 0.58 14.82
C LYS A 14 -5.66 0.75 16.08
N GLY A 15 -4.59 1.58 16.00
CA GLY A 15 -3.68 1.79 17.13
C GLY A 15 -2.76 0.60 17.44
N GLY A 16 -2.67 -0.40 16.58
CA GLY A 16 -1.70 -1.49 16.70
C GLY A 16 -0.29 -1.06 16.28
N ASN A 17 0.68 -1.97 16.35
CA ASN A 17 2.09 -1.66 16.10
C ASN A 17 2.35 -1.07 14.72
N SER A 18 1.75 -1.63 13.66
CA SER A 18 1.89 -1.09 12.31
C SER A 18 1.33 0.33 12.21
N ASP A 19 0.17 0.59 12.84
CA ASP A 19 -0.47 1.90 12.82
C ASP A 19 0.37 2.97 13.56
N ILE A 20 0.97 2.59 14.70
CA ILE A 20 1.88 3.45 15.48
C ILE A 20 3.11 3.81 14.64
N LEU A 21 3.76 2.83 14.00
CA LEU A 21 4.93 3.07 13.15
C LEU A 21 4.59 3.94 11.94
N CYS A 22 3.43 3.74 11.32
CA CYS A 22 2.93 4.61 10.25
C CYS A 22 2.75 6.05 10.72
N ASN A 23 2.23 6.26 11.94
CA ASN A 23 2.05 7.59 12.50
C ASN A 23 3.40 8.28 12.77
N GLU A 24 4.39 7.54 13.28
CA GLU A 24 5.74 8.07 13.50
C GLU A 24 6.44 8.41 12.17
N PHE A 25 6.29 7.56 11.16
CA PHE A 25 6.79 7.86 9.80
C PHE A 25 6.13 9.15 9.27
N ALA A 26 4.80 9.25 9.39
CA ALA A 26 4.05 10.43 8.95
C ALA A 26 4.55 11.70 9.65
N ARG A 27 4.75 11.63 10.97
CA ARG A 27 5.26 12.76 11.76
C ARG A 27 6.64 13.21 11.26
N GLY A 28 7.58 12.27 11.10
CA GLY A 28 8.93 12.59 10.62
C GLY A 28 8.93 13.18 9.20
N ALA A 29 8.10 12.65 8.31
CA ALA A 29 7.97 13.17 6.94
C ALA A 29 7.37 14.59 6.92
N GLN A 30 6.37 14.87 7.78
CA GLN A 30 5.79 16.20 7.92
C GLN A 30 6.79 17.21 8.52
N GLU A 31 7.53 16.83 9.57
CA GLU A 31 8.60 17.64 10.15
C GLU A 31 9.68 18.00 9.12
N ALA A 32 9.93 17.12 8.15
CA ALA A 32 10.82 17.35 7.02
C ALA A 32 10.20 18.21 5.90
N GLY A 33 8.98 18.70 6.06
CA GLY A 33 8.31 19.61 5.13
C GLY A 33 7.54 18.94 4.00
N ASN A 34 7.24 17.63 4.11
CA ASN A 34 6.49 16.90 3.09
C ASN A 34 4.97 16.92 3.38
N GLU A 35 4.19 16.77 2.31
CA GLU A 35 2.75 16.54 2.38
C GLU A 35 2.49 15.05 2.60
N VAL A 36 1.77 14.67 3.67
CA VAL A 36 1.57 13.27 4.05
C VAL A 36 0.10 12.93 4.18
N GLU A 37 -0.31 11.87 3.51
CA GLU A 37 -1.60 11.24 3.70
C GLU A 37 -1.42 9.78 4.14
N LYS A 38 -2.22 9.33 5.12
CA LYS A 38 -2.26 7.93 5.55
C LYS A 38 -3.65 7.36 5.31
N ILE A 39 -3.70 6.23 4.60
CA ILE A 39 -4.92 5.45 4.39
C ILE A 39 -4.81 4.15 5.17
N ARG A 40 -5.76 3.92 6.08
CA ARG A 40 -5.97 2.61 6.70
C ARG A 40 -6.83 1.77 5.75
N VAL A 41 -6.19 0.86 5.03
CA VAL A 41 -6.83 0.06 4.00
C VAL A 41 -7.99 -0.79 4.56
N ALA A 42 -7.84 -1.29 5.79
CA ALA A 42 -8.90 -2.07 6.46
C ALA A 42 -10.20 -1.29 6.71
N SER A 43 -10.16 0.04 6.65
CA SER A 43 -11.37 0.89 6.76
C SER A 43 -12.01 1.21 5.41
N LYS A 44 -11.44 0.72 4.32
CA LYS A 44 -11.88 0.96 2.95
C LYS A 44 -12.54 -0.28 2.35
N LYS A 45 -13.44 -0.05 1.41
CA LYS A 45 -14.07 -1.13 0.65
C LYS A 45 -13.25 -1.37 -0.62
N VAL A 46 -12.44 -2.42 -0.61
CA VAL A 46 -11.64 -2.84 -1.76
C VAL A 46 -11.91 -4.31 -2.03
N HIS A 47 -12.63 -4.59 -3.10
CA HIS A 47 -12.89 -5.95 -3.55
C HIS A 47 -11.60 -6.55 -4.15
N PRO A 48 -11.26 -7.80 -3.89
CA PRO A 48 -10.15 -8.47 -4.56
C PRO A 48 -10.30 -8.46 -6.10
N CYS A 49 -9.20 -8.42 -6.83
CA CYS A 49 -9.23 -8.48 -8.29
C CYS A 49 -9.84 -9.81 -8.75
N SER A 50 -10.85 -9.76 -9.62
CA SER A 50 -11.49 -10.94 -10.19
C SER A 50 -10.87 -11.42 -11.51
N ALA A 51 -9.75 -10.79 -11.93
CA ALA A 51 -9.05 -11.10 -13.18
C ALA A 51 -9.95 -11.08 -14.45
N CYS A 52 -10.98 -10.23 -14.45
CA CYS A 52 -11.95 -10.15 -15.54
C CYS A 52 -11.46 -9.36 -16.77
N TYR A 53 -10.31 -8.70 -16.67
CA TYR A 53 -9.70 -7.87 -17.72
C TYR A 53 -10.54 -6.68 -18.20
N TYR A 54 -11.65 -6.36 -17.56
CA TYR A 54 -12.50 -5.22 -17.92
C TYR A 54 -11.71 -3.91 -18.06
N CYS A 55 -10.77 -3.66 -17.16
CA CYS A 55 -9.95 -2.45 -17.16
C CYS A 55 -9.09 -2.26 -18.41
N ARG A 56 -8.72 -3.33 -19.12
CA ARG A 56 -7.93 -3.24 -20.36
C ARG A 56 -8.66 -2.47 -21.45
N ASP A 57 -9.96 -2.72 -21.58
CA ASP A 57 -10.79 -2.19 -22.68
C ASP A 57 -11.56 -0.92 -22.27
N HIS A 58 -11.42 -0.51 -21.01
CA HIS A 58 -12.19 0.60 -20.44
C HIS A 58 -11.29 1.70 -19.82
N GLY A 59 -10.11 1.94 -20.41
CA GLY A 59 -9.24 3.04 -20.02
C GLY A 59 -8.74 2.98 -18.58
N GLY A 60 -8.57 1.78 -18.04
CA GLY A 60 -8.15 1.56 -16.65
C GLY A 60 -9.27 1.61 -15.62
N ALA A 61 -10.53 1.78 -16.03
CA ALA A 61 -11.67 1.69 -15.14
C ALA A 61 -11.90 0.24 -14.70
N CYS A 62 -12.10 0.01 -13.39
CA CYS A 62 -12.42 -1.32 -12.88
C CYS A 62 -13.94 -1.57 -12.91
N VAL A 63 -14.32 -2.84 -13.08
CA VAL A 63 -15.72 -3.26 -12.96
C VAL A 63 -16.27 -3.08 -11.54
N HIS A 64 -15.42 -3.18 -10.53
CA HIS A 64 -15.82 -2.94 -9.15
C HIS A 64 -15.85 -1.44 -8.83
N ASN A 65 -17.05 -0.97 -8.47
CA ASN A 65 -17.25 0.41 -8.01
C ASN A 65 -17.07 0.48 -6.50
N ASP A 66 -15.84 0.66 -6.06
CA ASP A 66 -15.42 0.69 -4.67
C ASP A 66 -14.35 1.77 -4.41
N ASP A 67 -13.77 1.81 -3.21
CA ASP A 67 -12.79 2.84 -2.83
C ASP A 67 -11.45 2.73 -3.58
N MET A 68 -11.22 1.65 -4.35
CA MET A 68 -9.94 1.45 -5.02
C MET A 68 -9.63 2.51 -6.08
N ALA A 69 -10.64 3.04 -6.76
CA ALA A 69 -10.43 4.07 -7.78
C ALA A 69 -9.76 5.33 -7.18
N GLU A 70 -10.22 5.76 -6.01
CA GLU A 70 -9.63 6.89 -5.27
C GLU A 70 -8.23 6.55 -4.76
N ILE A 71 -8.05 5.36 -4.16
CA ILE A 71 -6.74 4.92 -3.65
C ILE A 71 -5.72 4.88 -4.78
N LEU A 72 -6.07 4.30 -5.91
CA LEU A 72 -5.17 4.19 -7.06
C LEU A 72 -4.77 5.56 -7.62
N GLN A 73 -5.71 6.50 -7.71
CA GLN A 73 -5.38 7.87 -8.13
C GLN A 73 -4.38 8.52 -7.16
N LYS A 74 -4.58 8.38 -5.86
CA LYS A 74 -3.62 8.88 -4.85
C LYS A 74 -2.25 8.21 -4.96
N MET A 75 -2.20 6.92 -5.27
CA MET A 75 -0.93 6.21 -5.53
C MET A 75 -0.21 6.78 -6.76
N ILE A 76 -0.95 7.11 -7.81
CA ILE A 76 -0.41 7.72 -9.03
C ILE A 76 0.13 9.12 -8.75
N ASP A 77 -0.58 9.91 -7.94
CA ASP A 77 -0.23 11.31 -7.65
C ASP A 77 0.90 11.47 -6.60
N ALA A 78 1.17 10.42 -5.82
CA ALA A 78 2.22 10.44 -4.81
C ALA A 78 3.62 10.35 -5.41
N ASP A 79 4.61 10.98 -4.77
CA ASP A 79 6.04 10.82 -5.06
C ASP A 79 6.62 9.64 -4.29
N VAL A 80 6.10 9.41 -3.09
CA VAL A 80 6.58 8.39 -2.15
C VAL A 80 5.41 7.49 -1.75
N LEU A 81 5.61 6.19 -1.83
CA LEU A 81 4.67 5.17 -1.35
C LEU A 81 5.26 4.42 -0.15
N VAL A 82 4.56 4.45 0.96
CA VAL A 82 4.91 3.67 2.16
C VAL A 82 3.92 2.54 2.29
N LEU A 83 4.41 1.31 2.17
CA LEU A 83 3.62 0.10 2.28
C LEU A 83 3.84 -0.51 3.66
N ALA A 84 2.80 -0.60 4.46
CA ALA A 84 2.87 -1.11 5.83
C ALA A 84 1.96 -2.33 6.02
N SER A 85 2.52 -3.43 6.49
CA SER A 85 1.77 -4.66 6.77
C SER A 85 2.31 -5.40 7.99
N PRO A 86 1.45 -5.97 8.82
CA PRO A 86 1.86 -7.07 9.68
C PRO A 86 2.21 -8.29 8.82
N VAL A 87 3.08 -9.15 9.36
CA VAL A 87 3.33 -10.48 8.76
C VAL A 87 2.23 -11.43 9.20
N TYR A 88 1.40 -11.84 8.25
CA TYR A 88 0.40 -12.87 8.45
C TYR A 88 0.76 -14.08 7.60
N PHE A 89 1.07 -15.21 8.27
CA PHE A 89 1.55 -16.42 7.60
C PHE A 89 2.65 -16.13 6.56
N TYR A 90 3.71 -15.45 7.02
CA TYR A 90 4.89 -15.11 6.20
C TYR A 90 4.63 -14.19 5.02
N SER A 91 3.51 -13.45 4.98
CA SER A 91 3.14 -12.62 3.84
C SER A 91 2.46 -11.32 4.24
N ILE A 92 2.18 -10.50 3.22
CA ILE A 92 1.37 -9.28 3.33
C ILE A 92 -0.04 -9.64 3.77
N ASP A 93 -0.66 -8.83 4.62
CA ASP A 93 -2.06 -9.03 4.98
C ASP A 93 -2.99 -8.91 3.77
N ALA A 94 -4.14 -9.56 3.84
CA ALA A 94 -5.07 -9.66 2.72
C ALA A 94 -5.60 -8.31 2.26
N GLN A 95 -5.79 -7.36 3.18
CA GLN A 95 -6.34 -6.05 2.88
C GLN A 95 -5.40 -5.24 1.97
N LEU A 96 -4.11 -5.19 2.31
CA LEU A 96 -3.12 -4.48 1.50
C LEU A 96 -2.85 -5.22 0.18
N LYS A 97 -2.85 -6.55 0.21
CA LYS A 97 -2.66 -7.35 -1.01
C LYS A 97 -3.78 -7.10 -2.02
N ALA A 98 -5.02 -6.96 -1.56
CA ALA A 98 -6.14 -6.61 -2.44
C ALA A 98 -5.93 -5.26 -3.13
N VAL A 99 -5.40 -4.25 -2.43
CA VAL A 99 -5.03 -2.96 -3.03
C VAL A 99 -3.94 -3.14 -4.08
N ILE A 100 -2.86 -3.84 -3.74
CA ILE A 100 -1.74 -4.10 -4.67
C ILE A 100 -2.24 -4.78 -5.94
N ASP A 101 -3.02 -5.85 -5.83
CA ASP A 101 -3.55 -6.59 -6.99
C ASP A 101 -4.45 -5.71 -7.87
N ARG A 102 -5.21 -4.83 -7.26
CA ARG A 102 -6.12 -3.92 -7.97
C ARG A 102 -5.40 -2.79 -8.70
N THR A 103 -4.12 -2.53 -8.43
CA THR A 103 -3.34 -1.56 -9.20
C THR A 103 -3.16 -1.98 -10.65
N VAL A 104 -3.37 -3.25 -11.00
CA VAL A 104 -3.29 -3.76 -12.37
C VAL A 104 -4.10 -2.93 -13.37
N ALA A 105 -5.16 -2.26 -12.92
CA ALA A 105 -5.99 -1.43 -13.78
C ALA A 105 -5.22 -0.26 -14.44
N ARG A 106 -4.25 0.33 -13.72
CA ARG A 106 -3.44 1.48 -14.17
C ARG A 106 -2.00 1.39 -13.67
N TRP A 107 -1.45 0.18 -13.53
CA TRP A 107 -0.14 -0.04 -12.89
C TRP A 107 1.02 0.68 -13.60
N LEU A 108 0.94 0.86 -14.92
CA LEU A 108 1.95 1.60 -15.70
C LEU A 108 2.04 3.09 -15.34
N GLU A 109 1.02 3.62 -14.66
CA GLU A 109 0.99 5.00 -14.18
C GLU A 109 1.59 5.14 -12.78
N VAL A 110 1.68 4.04 -12.01
CA VAL A 110 2.36 3.98 -10.71
C VAL A 110 3.86 3.79 -10.94
N LYS A 111 4.51 4.82 -11.45
CA LYS A 111 5.93 4.77 -11.85
C LYS A 111 6.72 5.91 -11.23
N ASN A 112 8.05 5.76 -11.21
CA ASN A 112 8.98 6.76 -10.68
C ASN A 112 8.69 7.11 -9.21
N LYS A 113 8.35 6.09 -8.41
CA LYS A 113 8.04 6.23 -6.98
C LYS A 113 9.25 5.84 -6.12
N GLU A 114 9.38 6.52 -5.02
CA GLU A 114 10.25 6.11 -3.92
C GLU A 114 9.42 5.22 -2.98
N PHE A 115 9.94 4.04 -2.62
CA PHE A 115 9.24 3.09 -1.78
C PHE A 115 9.88 2.95 -0.40
N TYR A 116 9.04 2.91 0.64
CA TYR A 116 9.42 2.51 2.00
C TYR A 116 8.50 1.39 2.48
N TYR A 117 9.05 0.51 3.32
CA TYR A 117 8.32 -0.63 3.86
C TYR A 117 8.32 -0.59 5.37
N ILE A 118 7.15 -0.81 5.97
CA ILE A 118 6.98 -1.00 7.41
C ILE A 118 6.39 -2.38 7.61
N VAL A 119 7.14 -3.23 8.30
CA VAL A 119 6.74 -4.62 8.56
C VAL A 119 6.78 -4.87 10.05
N THR A 120 5.71 -5.43 10.60
CA THR A 120 5.61 -5.84 11.99
C THR A 120 5.30 -7.33 12.07
N MET A 121 5.87 -8.03 13.05
CA MET A 121 5.64 -9.46 13.23
C MET A 121 5.70 -9.82 14.72
N ALA A 122 5.08 -10.93 15.05
CA ALA A 122 5.12 -11.48 16.42
C ALA A 122 6.35 -12.38 16.66
N ASP A 123 6.94 -12.90 15.58
CA ASP A 123 8.12 -13.76 15.64
C ASP A 123 9.37 -12.95 16.01
N THR A 124 10.28 -13.59 16.72
CA THR A 124 11.60 -13.04 17.06
C THR A 124 12.66 -13.36 16.00
N ASP A 125 12.37 -14.29 15.09
CA ASP A 125 13.23 -14.60 13.95
C ASP A 125 12.96 -13.61 12.83
N GLU A 126 13.92 -12.74 12.55
CA GLU A 126 13.82 -11.70 11.51
C GLU A 126 13.53 -12.29 10.12
N SER A 127 13.99 -13.53 9.85
CA SER A 127 13.76 -14.19 8.56
C SER A 127 12.27 -14.45 8.27
N SER A 128 11.42 -14.45 9.29
CA SER A 128 9.96 -14.56 9.12
C SER A 128 9.34 -13.40 8.34
N ALA A 129 10.04 -12.26 8.21
CA ALA A 129 9.61 -11.11 7.41
C ALA A 129 10.07 -11.18 5.93
N ASP A 130 10.99 -12.08 5.59
CA ASP A 130 11.66 -12.08 4.27
C ASP A 130 10.69 -12.19 3.11
N THR A 131 9.69 -13.06 3.20
CA THR A 131 8.69 -13.25 2.15
C THR A 131 7.80 -12.02 1.97
N THR A 132 7.42 -11.38 3.08
CA THR A 132 6.65 -10.12 3.04
C THR A 132 7.45 -9.01 2.36
N LEU A 133 8.72 -8.87 2.71
CA LEU A 133 9.60 -7.88 2.08
C LEU A 133 9.86 -8.22 0.61
N ALA A 134 10.01 -9.50 0.25
CA ALA A 134 10.16 -9.93 -1.14
C ALA A 134 8.92 -9.57 -1.98
N CYS A 135 7.71 -9.72 -1.43
CA CYS A 135 6.48 -9.30 -2.10
C CYS A 135 6.46 -7.78 -2.36
N PHE A 136 6.85 -6.97 -1.38
CA PHE A 136 6.92 -5.52 -1.55
C PHE A 136 7.95 -5.11 -2.61
N ARG A 137 9.14 -5.70 -2.57
CA ARG A 137 10.20 -5.43 -3.56
C ARG A 137 9.75 -5.80 -4.96
N GLY A 138 9.17 -7.00 -5.12
CA GLY A 138 8.65 -7.45 -6.41
C GLY A 138 7.58 -6.50 -6.97
N TYR A 139 6.70 -5.98 -6.13
CA TYR A 139 5.73 -4.97 -6.56
C TYR A 139 6.39 -3.65 -6.97
N ALA A 140 7.38 -3.19 -6.22
CA ALA A 140 8.07 -1.93 -6.51
C ALA A 140 8.93 -1.98 -7.79
N GLU A 141 9.35 -3.19 -8.20
CA GLU A 141 10.17 -3.41 -9.39
C GLU A 141 9.33 -3.59 -10.68
N CYS A 142 8.03 -3.80 -10.55
CA CYS A 142 7.13 -3.89 -11.70
C CYS A 142 6.89 -2.54 -12.35
#